data_ef81f854f5ff7fe236079adeb73d209e
#
_entry.id   ef81f854f5ff7fe236079adeb73d209e
#
_cell.length_a   1.000
_cell.length_b   1.000
_cell.length_c   1.000
_cell.angle_alpha   90.00
_cell.angle_beta   90.00
_cell.angle_gamma   90.00
#
_symmetry.space_group_name_H-M   'P 1'
#
loop_
_entity.id
_entity.type
_entity.pdbx_description
1 polymer ?
#
loop_
_entity_poly.entity_id
_entity_poly.type
_entity_poly.pdbx_seq_one_letter_code
_entity_poly.pdbx_strand_id
1 'polypeptide(L)'
;SRALALLRAVFDLKLTERLREAEGFTYSAFNSSTTSDVYPDYGYLWVGVDVRLENVDATYAAIDELAAALAAGEITEDEVLRARRPLLEQIEDAFENNGAWLNWLSQSWDKPERLDRIRALASDYAEISRDELIEMAADYLQPEASWRVTILPRDAE
;
A
#
# COMPACT_ATOMS: atom_id res chain seq x y z
N SER A 1 9.96 -1.57 -3.54
CA SER A 1 9.41 -2.61 -4.44
C SER A 1 8.08 -2.13 -5.03
N ARG A 2 7.88 -2.34 -6.33
CA ARG A 2 6.61 -2.03 -7.00
C ARG A 2 5.51 -3.01 -6.59
N ALA A 3 5.88 -4.26 -6.38
CA ALA A 3 4.97 -5.27 -5.86
C ALA A 3 4.42 -4.87 -4.47
N LEU A 4 5.25 -4.32 -3.59
CA LEU A 4 4.78 -3.81 -2.29
C LEU A 4 3.79 -2.65 -2.45
N ALA A 5 4.03 -1.74 -3.40
CA ALA A 5 3.11 -0.64 -3.67
C ALA A 5 1.77 -1.12 -4.26
N LEU A 6 1.77 -2.14 -5.11
CA LEU A 6 0.54 -2.76 -5.62
C LEU A 6 -0.17 -3.57 -4.53
N LEU A 7 0.56 -4.32 -3.69
CA LEU A 7 -0.01 -5.01 -2.53
C LEU A 7 -0.70 -4.02 -1.59
N ARG A 8 -0.06 -2.86 -1.32
CA ARG A 8 -0.66 -1.78 -0.56
C ARG A 8 -2.00 -1.34 -1.16
N ALA A 9 -2.07 -1.19 -2.49
CA ALA A 9 -3.31 -0.77 -3.16
C ALA A 9 -4.41 -1.86 -3.07
N VAL A 10 -4.05 -3.14 -3.14
CA VAL A 10 -5.00 -4.25 -2.88
C VAL A 10 -5.47 -4.24 -1.43
N PHE A 11 -4.56 -4.03 -0.48
CA PHE A 11 -4.89 -3.91 0.94
C PHE A 11 -5.88 -2.77 1.20
N ASP A 12 -5.63 -1.60 0.63
CA ASP A 12 -6.49 -0.41 0.76
C ASP A 12 -7.90 -0.66 0.20
N LEU A 13 -7.97 -1.28 -0.98
CA LEU A 13 -9.24 -1.64 -1.61
C LEU A 13 -10.07 -2.53 -0.70
N LYS A 14 -9.49 -3.63 -0.21
CA LYS A 14 -10.18 -4.61 0.65
C LYS A 14 -10.49 -4.04 2.03
N LEU A 15 -9.60 -3.25 2.61
CA LEU A 15 -9.85 -2.58 3.89
C LEU A 15 -11.03 -1.62 3.77
N THR A 16 -11.05 -0.80 2.73
CA THR A 16 -12.15 0.15 2.48
C THR A 16 -13.48 -0.57 2.31
N GLU A 17 -13.52 -1.68 1.56
CA GLU A 17 -14.73 -2.49 1.39
C GLU A 17 -15.20 -3.07 2.74
N ARG A 18 -14.29 -3.70 3.49
CA ARG A 18 -14.60 -4.33 4.77
C ARG A 18 -15.08 -3.34 5.83
N LEU A 19 -14.46 -2.19 5.85
CA LEU A 19 -14.79 -1.15 6.80
C LEU A 19 -16.12 -0.45 6.42
N ARG A 20 -16.49 -0.32 5.17
CA ARG A 20 -17.82 0.18 4.75
C ARG A 20 -18.95 -0.77 5.12
N GLU A 21 -18.70 -2.08 5.10
CA GLU A 21 -19.67 -3.10 5.48
C GLU A 21 -19.91 -3.15 6.99
N ALA A 22 -18.92 -2.76 7.80
CA ALA A 22 -19.06 -2.62 9.25
C ALA A 22 -19.79 -1.30 9.55
N GLU A 23 -21.09 -1.37 9.74
CA GLU A 23 -21.98 -0.23 10.01
C GLU A 23 -21.43 0.71 11.09
N GLY A 24 -21.23 1.98 10.73
CA GLY A 24 -20.95 3.06 11.68
C GLY A 24 -19.50 3.53 11.78
N PHE A 25 -18.58 2.95 11.05
CA PHE A 25 -17.22 3.49 10.98
C PHE A 25 -17.17 4.68 10.02
N THR A 26 -17.04 5.89 10.56
CA THR A 26 -16.72 7.10 9.78
C THR A 26 -15.22 7.31 9.89
N TYR A 27 -14.47 7.18 8.77
CA TYR A 27 -13.01 7.35 8.79
C TYR A 27 -12.44 7.74 7.47
N SER A 28 -11.26 8.32 7.59
CA SER A 28 -10.28 8.38 6.53
C SER A 28 -9.26 7.28 6.79
N ALA A 29 -9.27 6.24 5.98
CA ALA A 29 -8.14 5.31 5.92
C ALA A 29 -7.06 5.95 5.06
N PHE A 30 -5.82 5.92 5.54
CA PHE A 30 -4.65 6.34 4.78
C PHE A 30 -3.57 5.28 4.94
N ASN A 31 -2.84 5.05 3.88
CA ASN A 31 -1.82 4.02 3.85
C ASN A 31 -0.61 4.47 3.03
N SER A 32 0.53 3.92 3.35
CA SER A 32 1.76 4.15 2.61
C SER A 32 2.64 2.91 2.63
N SER A 33 3.49 2.79 1.63
CA SER A 33 4.54 1.79 1.59
C SER A 33 5.86 2.45 1.25
N THR A 34 6.92 2.00 1.88
CA THR A 34 8.26 2.50 1.65
C THR A 34 9.22 1.33 1.50
N THR A 35 10.12 1.45 0.54
CA THR A 35 11.29 0.58 0.41
C THR A 35 12.53 1.46 0.36
N SER A 36 13.60 1.05 1.04
CA SER A 36 14.83 1.82 1.07
C SER A 36 15.69 1.57 -0.18
N ASP A 37 16.21 2.64 -0.77
CA ASP A 37 17.24 2.56 -1.81
C ASP A 37 18.66 2.42 -1.22
N VAL A 38 18.81 2.58 0.09
CA VAL A 38 20.10 2.59 0.80
C VAL A 38 20.33 1.31 1.61
N TYR A 39 19.27 0.81 2.24
CA TYR A 39 19.31 -0.40 3.06
C TYR A 39 18.61 -1.51 2.31
N PRO A 40 19.35 -2.50 1.78
CA PRO A 40 18.75 -3.68 1.16
C PRO A 40 17.78 -4.35 2.13
N ASP A 41 16.68 -4.86 1.62
CA ASP A 41 15.67 -5.61 2.37
C ASP A 41 14.93 -4.82 3.46
N TYR A 42 15.11 -3.49 3.51
CA TYR A 42 14.34 -2.64 4.40
C TYR A 42 13.14 -2.01 3.67
N GLY A 43 11.98 -2.32 4.18
CA GLY A 43 10.73 -1.75 3.71
C GLY A 43 9.62 -1.96 4.73
N TYR A 44 8.57 -1.16 4.64
CA TYR A 44 7.39 -1.32 5.47
C TYR A 44 6.13 -0.87 4.73
N LEU A 45 5.03 -1.41 5.16
CA LEU A 45 3.68 -0.97 4.82
C LEU A 45 3.04 -0.48 6.12
N TRP A 46 2.44 0.71 6.10
CA TRP A 46 1.68 1.18 7.24
C TRP A 46 0.29 1.64 6.85
N VAL A 47 -0.64 1.46 7.77
CA VAL A 47 -2.04 1.82 7.63
C VAL A 47 -2.43 2.66 8.83
N GLY A 48 -3.07 3.80 8.60
CA GLY A 48 -3.66 4.64 9.63
C GLY A 48 -5.15 4.78 9.37
N VAL A 49 -5.92 4.75 10.45
CA VAL A 49 -7.38 4.88 10.39
C VAL A 49 -7.85 5.78 11.53
N ASP A 50 -8.59 6.82 11.19
CA ASP A 50 -9.27 7.64 12.19
C ASP A 50 -10.60 6.99 12.56
N VAL A 51 -10.75 6.58 13.81
CA VAL A 51 -11.96 5.88 14.28
C VAL A 51 -12.42 6.44 15.63
N ARG A 52 -13.67 6.18 15.97
CA ARG A 52 -14.16 6.44 17.33
C ARG A 52 -13.44 5.52 18.32
N LEU A 53 -13.24 5.99 19.54
CA LEU A 53 -12.54 5.26 20.59
C LEU A 53 -13.12 3.85 20.81
N GLU A 54 -14.43 3.73 20.79
CA GLU A 54 -15.18 2.47 20.94
C GLU A 54 -14.89 1.44 19.84
N ASN A 55 -14.36 1.87 18.69
CA ASN A 55 -14.12 1.03 17.51
C ASN A 55 -12.62 0.67 17.33
N VAL A 56 -11.73 1.13 18.19
CA VAL A 56 -10.28 0.91 18.05
C VAL A 56 -9.94 -0.57 17.98
N ASP A 57 -10.41 -1.37 18.93
CA ASP A 57 -10.11 -2.81 18.99
C ASP A 57 -10.71 -3.56 17.79
N ALA A 58 -11.93 -3.23 17.39
CA ALA A 58 -12.57 -3.83 16.22
C ALA A 58 -11.83 -3.48 14.91
N THR A 59 -11.29 -2.26 14.83
CA THR A 59 -10.47 -1.83 13.68
C THR A 59 -9.16 -2.60 13.61
N TYR A 60 -8.46 -2.77 14.72
CA TYR A 60 -7.26 -3.61 14.76
C TYR A 60 -7.55 -5.06 14.37
N ALA A 61 -8.63 -5.64 14.91
CA ALA A 61 -9.03 -6.99 14.53
C ALA A 61 -9.31 -7.12 13.02
N ALA A 62 -10.00 -6.15 12.42
CA ALA A 62 -10.29 -6.15 11.00
C ALA A 62 -9.02 -6.04 10.13
N ILE A 63 -8.04 -5.22 10.56
CA ILE A 63 -6.74 -5.08 9.89
C ILE A 63 -5.94 -6.39 9.97
N ASP A 64 -5.90 -7.03 11.15
CA ASP A 64 -5.17 -8.29 11.35
C ASP A 64 -5.76 -9.43 10.53
N GLU A 65 -7.08 -9.55 10.55
CA GLU A 65 -7.77 -10.57 9.78
C GLU A 65 -7.55 -10.38 8.28
N LEU A 66 -7.56 -9.12 7.80
CA LEU A 66 -7.26 -8.82 6.41
C LEU A 66 -5.80 -9.15 6.06
N ALA A 67 -4.85 -8.77 6.92
CA ALA A 67 -3.44 -9.09 6.72
C ALA A 67 -3.22 -10.60 6.65
N ALA A 68 -3.83 -11.36 7.57
CA ALA A 68 -3.76 -12.82 7.58
C ALA A 68 -4.39 -13.45 6.32
N ALA A 69 -5.53 -12.95 5.86
CA ALA A 69 -6.19 -13.41 4.65
C ALA A 69 -5.31 -13.19 3.40
N LEU A 70 -4.71 -12.00 3.26
CA LEU A 70 -3.81 -11.70 2.16
C LEU A 70 -2.54 -12.58 2.21
N ALA A 71 -1.94 -12.76 3.38
CA ALA A 71 -0.79 -13.65 3.59
C ALA A 71 -1.12 -15.12 3.30
N ALA A 72 -2.38 -15.53 3.50
CA ALA A 72 -2.88 -16.86 3.13
C ALA A 72 -3.22 -17.00 1.63
N GLY A 73 -3.03 -15.95 0.84
CA GLY A 73 -3.27 -15.96 -0.61
C GLY A 73 -4.69 -15.60 -1.04
N GLU A 74 -5.50 -15.03 -0.16
CA GLU A 74 -6.86 -14.58 -0.48
C GLU A 74 -6.87 -13.28 -1.28
N ILE A 75 -6.22 -13.32 -2.44
CA ILE A 75 -6.16 -12.24 -3.43
C ILE A 75 -6.75 -12.79 -4.75
N THR A 76 -7.72 -12.12 -5.31
CA THR A 76 -8.31 -12.48 -6.61
C THR A 76 -7.69 -11.65 -7.74
N GLU A 77 -7.74 -12.17 -8.97
CA GLU A 77 -7.31 -11.42 -10.17
C GLU A 77 -8.11 -10.11 -10.36
N ASP A 78 -9.41 -10.12 -10.05
CA ASP A 78 -10.23 -8.91 -10.11
C ASP A 78 -9.76 -7.82 -9.14
N GLU A 79 -9.43 -8.19 -7.90
CA GLU A 79 -8.88 -7.24 -6.92
C GLU A 79 -7.54 -6.66 -7.38
N VAL A 80 -6.67 -7.49 -7.97
CA VAL A 80 -5.39 -7.03 -8.54
C VAL A 80 -5.63 -6.04 -9.68
N LEU A 81 -6.55 -6.35 -10.60
CA LEU A 81 -6.89 -5.47 -11.72
C LEU A 81 -7.48 -4.14 -11.24
N ARG A 82 -8.40 -4.17 -10.29
CA ARG A 82 -9.04 -2.99 -9.70
C ARG A 82 -8.04 -2.10 -8.94
N ALA A 83 -7.08 -2.70 -8.24
CA ALA A 83 -6.03 -1.96 -7.54
C ALA A 83 -4.95 -1.39 -8.49
N ARG A 84 -4.64 -2.11 -9.57
CA ARG A 84 -3.62 -1.73 -10.56
C ARG A 84 -4.07 -0.57 -11.44
N ARG A 85 -5.32 -0.56 -11.87
CA ARG A 85 -5.83 0.42 -12.84
C ARG A 85 -5.58 1.87 -12.43
N PRO A 86 -5.94 2.33 -11.20
CA PRO A 86 -5.67 3.70 -10.79
C PRO A 86 -4.17 4.04 -10.73
N LEU A 87 -3.32 3.06 -10.42
CA LEU A 87 -1.87 3.26 -10.42
C LEU A 87 -1.32 3.51 -11.84
N LEU A 88 -1.81 2.77 -12.82
CA LEU A 88 -1.44 2.98 -14.22
C LEU A 88 -1.93 4.33 -14.74
N GLU A 89 -3.17 4.73 -14.42
CA GLU A 89 -3.72 6.04 -14.75
C GLU A 89 -2.87 7.18 -14.14
N GLN A 90 -2.47 7.05 -12.87
CA GLN A 90 -1.58 8.02 -12.20
C GLN A 90 -0.19 8.09 -12.84
N ILE A 91 0.34 6.97 -13.32
CA ILE A 91 1.62 6.93 -14.03
C ILE A 91 1.50 7.66 -15.37
N GLU A 92 0.45 7.41 -16.14
CA GLU A 92 0.17 8.11 -17.41
C GLU A 92 0.08 9.62 -17.20
N ASP A 93 -0.71 10.07 -16.22
CA ASP A 93 -0.84 11.48 -15.85
C ASP A 93 0.51 12.09 -15.44
N ALA A 94 1.33 11.34 -14.68
CA ALA A 94 2.64 11.80 -14.26
C ALA A 94 3.62 11.98 -15.44
N PHE A 95 3.53 11.16 -16.49
CA PHE A 95 4.34 11.32 -17.70
C PHE A 95 3.96 12.57 -18.51
N GLU A 96 2.75 13.05 -18.38
CA GLU A 96 2.28 14.31 -18.98
C GLU A 96 2.61 15.55 -18.13
N ASN A 97 3.05 15.35 -16.87
CA ASN A 97 3.26 16.42 -15.89
C ASN A 97 4.71 16.90 -15.84
N ASN A 98 4.93 18.18 -16.18
CA ASN A 98 6.27 18.78 -16.13
C ASN A 98 6.90 18.78 -14.74
N GLY A 99 6.10 18.91 -13.67
CA GLY A 99 6.59 18.86 -12.29
C GLY A 99 7.12 17.47 -11.91
N ALA A 100 6.47 16.41 -12.36
CA ALA A 100 6.95 15.05 -12.20
C ALA A 100 8.28 14.83 -12.91
N TRP A 101 8.40 15.28 -14.17
CA TRP A 101 9.66 15.22 -14.91
C TRP A 101 10.79 16.01 -14.25
N LEU A 102 10.51 17.22 -13.76
CA LEU A 102 11.52 18.02 -13.06
C LEU A 102 12.02 17.28 -11.80
N ASN A 103 11.12 16.69 -11.04
CA ASN A 103 11.46 15.89 -9.85
C ASN A 103 12.29 14.65 -10.22
N TRP A 104 11.90 13.90 -11.23
CA TRP A 104 12.62 12.71 -11.69
C TRP A 104 14.02 13.04 -12.21
N LEU A 105 14.15 14.07 -13.01
CA LEU A 105 15.43 14.51 -13.56
C LEU A 105 16.38 15.02 -12.47
N SER A 106 15.86 15.80 -11.52
CA SER A 106 16.67 16.31 -10.41
C SER A 106 17.23 15.20 -9.51
N GLN A 107 16.47 14.13 -9.33
CA GLN A 107 16.88 12.97 -8.52
C GLN A 107 17.73 11.95 -9.31
N SER A 108 17.84 12.09 -10.62
CA SER A 108 18.58 11.16 -11.49
C SER A 108 19.96 11.67 -11.89
N TRP A 109 20.36 12.84 -11.39
CA TRP A 109 21.64 13.45 -11.75
C TRP A 109 22.86 12.58 -11.42
N ASP A 110 22.84 11.95 -10.25
CA ASP A 110 23.90 11.07 -9.76
C ASP A 110 23.62 9.57 -10.01
N LYS A 111 22.38 9.24 -10.38
CA LYS A 111 21.91 7.86 -10.62
C LYS A 111 21.08 7.78 -11.91
N PRO A 112 21.73 7.84 -13.09
CA PRO A 112 21.00 7.85 -14.37
C PRO A 112 20.14 6.62 -14.62
N GLU A 113 20.44 5.48 -14.01
CA GLU A 113 19.62 4.26 -14.07
C GLU A 113 18.21 4.44 -13.47
N ARG A 114 17.99 5.51 -12.71
CA ARG A 114 16.64 5.88 -12.24
C ARG A 114 15.69 6.24 -13.38
N LEU A 115 16.19 6.87 -14.44
CA LEU A 115 15.38 7.22 -15.60
C LEU A 115 14.86 5.98 -16.33
N ASP A 116 15.67 4.93 -16.43
CA ASP A 116 15.24 3.67 -17.05
C ASP A 116 14.17 2.99 -16.21
N ARG A 117 14.32 3.02 -14.88
CA ARG A 117 13.29 2.54 -13.96
C ARG A 117 11.98 3.36 -14.04
N ILE A 118 12.07 4.67 -14.27
CA ILE A 118 10.90 5.53 -14.46
C ILE A 118 10.20 5.18 -15.77
N ARG A 119 10.95 5.02 -16.87
CA ARG A 119 10.39 4.65 -18.17
C ARG A 119 9.69 3.28 -18.14
N ALA A 120 10.17 2.36 -17.31
CA ALA A 120 9.60 1.03 -17.15
C ALA A 120 8.43 0.97 -16.14
N LEU A 121 8.02 2.10 -15.52
CA LEU A 121 6.99 2.09 -14.46
C LEU A 121 5.70 1.39 -14.90
N ALA A 122 5.14 1.79 -16.03
CA ALA A 122 3.86 1.25 -16.48
C ALA A 122 3.95 -0.25 -16.83
N SER A 123 5.01 -0.66 -17.57
CA SER A 123 5.21 -2.08 -17.92
C SER A 123 5.46 -2.92 -16.68
N ASP A 124 6.29 -2.45 -15.76
CA ASP A 124 6.59 -3.20 -14.53
C ASP A 124 5.36 -3.42 -13.66
N TYR A 125 4.49 -2.39 -13.51
CA TYR A 125 3.22 -2.58 -12.80
C TYR A 125 2.25 -3.49 -13.53
N ALA A 126 2.24 -3.47 -14.88
CA ALA A 126 1.38 -4.32 -15.69
C ALA A 126 1.77 -5.81 -15.58
N GLU A 127 3.05 -6.10 -15.42
CA GLU A 127 3.62 -7.45 -15.38
C GLU A 127 3.55 -8.13 -14.00
N ILE A 128 3.38 -7.37 -12.91
CA ILE A 128 3.26 -7.96 -11.55
C ILE A 128 2.11 -8.96 -11.51
N SER A 129 2.42 -10.21 -11.23
CA SER A 129 1.43 -11.27 -11.13
C SER A 129 0.74 -11.30 -9.76
N ARG A 130 -0.42 -11.97 -9.72
CA ARG A 130 -1.11 -12.26 -8.46
C ARG A 130 -0.22 -13.08 -7.51
N ASP A 131 0.52 -14.06 -8.04
CA ASP A 131 1.36 -14.94 -7.23
C ASP A 131 2.52 -14.18 -6.59
N GLU A 132 3.14 -13.22 -7.29
CA GLU A 132 4.13 -12.31 -6.69
C GLU A 132 3.54 -11.47 -5.55
N LEU A 133 2.27 -11.06 -5.66
CA LEU A 133 1.60 -10.34 -4.56
C LEU A 133 1.32 -11.23 -3.36
N ILE A 134 1.00 -12.49 -3.58
CA ILE A 134 0.81 -13.48 -2.50
C ILE A 134 2.14 -13.73 -1.77
N GLU A 135 3.23 -13.93 -2.49
CA GLU A 135 4.57 -14.06 -1.91
C GLU A 135 4.95 -12.80 -1.11
N MET A 136 4.74 -11.63 -1.69
CA MET A 136 4.98 -10.35 -1.01
C MET A 136 4.12 -10.19 0.26
N ALA A 137 2.85 -10.59 0.22
CA ALA A 137 1.97 -10.54 1.38
C ALA A 137 2.44 -11.51 2.49
N ALA A 138 2.88 -12.71 2.12
CA ALA A 138 3.43 -13.67 3.06
C ALA A 138 4.71 -13.17 3.74
N ASP A 139 5.54 -12.39 3.03
CA ASP A 139 6.77 -11.83 3.58
C ASP A 139 6.54 -10.61 4.48
N TYR A 140 5.63 -9.71 4.09
CA TYR A 140 5.46 -8.42 4.76
C TYR A 140 4.36 -8.39 5.82
N LEU A 141 3.31 -9.21 5.68
CA LEU A 141 2.15 -9.16 6.57
C LEU A 141 2.23 -10.20 7.70
N GLN A 142 3.42 -10.33 8.30
CA GLN A 142 3.66 -11.23 9.42
C GLN A 142 3.27 -10.56 10.74
N PRO A 143 2.46 -11.21 11.60
CA PRO A 143 2.07 -10.64 12.89
C PRO A 143 3.26 -10.26 13.77
N GLU A 144 4.34 -11.05 13.74
CA GLU A 144 5.56 -10.87 14.53
C GLU A 144 6.37 -9.66 14.09
N ALA A 145 6.22 -9.21 12.84
CA ALA A 145 6.88 -8.03 12.28
C ALA A 145 6.01 -6.78 12.34
N SER A 146 4.83 -6.86 12.94
CA SER A 146 3.90 -5.74 13.04
C SER A 146 3.99 -5.04 14.39
N TRP A 147 3.73 -3.74 14.41
CA TRP A 147 3.48 -2.97 15.63
C TRP A 147 2.39 -1.94 15.43
N ARG A 148 1.79 -1.52 16.55
CA ARG A 148 0.59 -0.70 16.58
C ARG A 148 0.83 0.54 17.42
N VAL A 149 0.24 1.64 17.00
CA VAL A 149 0.23 2.89 17.73
C VAL A 149 -1.20 3.42 17.74
N THR A 150 -1.71 3.70 18.94
CA THR A 150 -3.00 4.40 19.11
C THR A 150 -2.73 5.78 19.66
N ILE A 151 -3.27 6.81 18.99
CA ILE A 151 -3.21 8.19 19.45
C ILE A 151 -4.61 8.52 20.01
N LEU A 152 -4.66 8.76 21.32
CA LEU A 152 -5.90 9.11 22.01
C LEU A 152 -5.99 10.61 22.26
N PRO A 153 -7.19 11.21 22.28
CA PRO A 153 -7.40 12.55 22.78
C PRO A 153 -6.94 12.66 24.23
N ARG A 154 -6.44 13.84 24.64
CA ARG A 154 -5.89 14.07 25.98
C ARG A 154 -6.90 13.82 27.10
N ASP A 155 -8.19 13.95 26.84
CA ASP A 155 -9.29 13.87 27.81
C ASP A 155 -10.11 12.59 27.66
N ALA A 156 -9.55 11.56 27.04
CA ALA A 156 -10.19 10.23 26.89
C ALA A 156 -9.83 9.34 28.09
N GLU A 157 -10.29 9.74 29.30
CA GLU A 157 -10.34 8.90 30.51
C GLU A 157 -11.77 8.40 30.78
#